data_bdf1a02a11758ac36f163e03c1b2f71c
#
_entry.id   bdf1a02a11758ac36f163e03c1b2f71c
#
_cell.length_a   1.000
_cell.length_b   1.000
_cell.length_c   1.000
_cell.angle_alpha   90.00
_cell.angle_beta   90.00
_cell.angle_gamma   90.00
#
_symmetry.space_group_name_H-M   'P 1'
#
loop_
_entity.id
_entity.type
_entity.pdbx_description
1 polymer ?
#
loop_
_entity_poly.entity_id
_entity_poly.type
_entity_poly.pdbx_seq_one_letter_code
_entity_poly.pdbx_strand_id
1 'polypeptide(L)'
;MSQYEKLLLSILSGTKDKGVLFADLRAVLDRLGFQCRIKGDHFIYTKDGVEEIINIQPVGNKAKPYQVKQVRNIILKYQLGGDLHEV
;
A
#
# COMPACT_ATOMS: atom_id res chain seq x y z
N MET A 1 6.99 -12.13 13.88
CA MET A 1 6.65 -11.09 12.89
C MET A 1 5.16 -10.84 12.91
N SER A 2 4.74 -9.59 12.97
CA SER A 2 3.33 -9.24 13.00
C SER A 2 2.67 -9.45 11.64
N GLN A 3 1.34 -9.50 11.62
CA GLN A 3 0.60 -9.59 10.37
C GLN A 3 0.92 -8.40 9.45
N TYR A 4 1.01 -7.20 10.03
CA TYR A 4 1.35 -6.01 9.26
C TYR A 4 2.72 -6.14 8.60
N GLU A 5 3.71 -6.61 9.34
CA GLU A 5 5.07 -6.77 8.81
C GLU A 5 5.10 -7.78 7.66
N LYS A 6 4.35 -8.87 7.78
CA LYS A 6 4.24 -9.85 6.70
C LYS A 6 3.62 -9.24 5.46
N LEU A 7 2.57 -8.45 5.62
CA LEU A 7 1.91 -7.76 4.51
C LEU A 7 2.85 -6.76 3.84
N LEU A 8 3.55 -5.97 4.65
CA LEU A 8 4.49 -4.98 4.13
C LEU A 8 5.62 -5.66 3.35
N LEU A 9 6.20 -6.72 3.90
CA LEU A 9 7.26 -7.44 3.22
C LEU A 9 6.77 -8.07 1.92
N SER A 10 5.53 -8.58 1.91
CA SER A 10 4.93 -9.14 0.71
C SER A 10 4.82 -8.10 -0.40
N ILE A 11 4.38 -6.89 -0.05
CA ILE A 11 4.27 -5.79 -1.02
C ILE A 11 5.65 -5.37 -1.50
N LEU A 12 6.63 -5.26 -0.59
CA LEU A 12 7.99 -4.85 -0.94
C LEU A 12 8.71 -5.87 -1.80
N SER A 13 8.38 -7.16 -1.67
CA SER A 13 9.03 -8.21 -2.46
C SER A 13 8.72 -8.12 -3.94
N GLY A 14 7.56 -7.61 -4.31
CA GLY A 14 7.14 -7.50 -5.69
C GLY A 14 6.74 -8.82 -6.35
N THR A 15 6.73 -9.92 -5.61
CA THR A 15 6.49 -11.25 -6.17
C THR A 15 5.03 -11.69 -6.09
N LYS A 16 4.19 -10.95 -5.37
CA LYS A 16 2.81 -11.35 -5.10
C LYS A 16 1.79 -10.28 -5.50
N ASP A 17 2.15 -9.42 -6.44
CA ASP A 17 1.29 -8.27 -6.79
C ASP A 17 -0.10 -8.68 -7.23
N LYS A 18 -0.24 -9.83 -7.90
CA LYS A 18 -1.53 -10.31 -8.38
C LYS A 18 -2.40 -10.92 -7.27
N GLY A 19 -1.82 -11.21 -6.12
CA GLY A 19 -2.53 -11.87 -5.03
C GLY A 19 -2.82 -11.03 -3.82
N VAL A 20 -2.53 -9.73 -3.86
CA VAL A 20 -2.72 -8.85 -2.70
C VAL A 20 -4.20 -8.53 -2.54
N LEU A 21 -4.73 -8.80 -1.36
CA LEU A 21 -6.11 -8.44 -1.05
C LEU A 21 -6.23 -6.92 -0.91
N PHE A 22 -7.34 -6.38 -1.39
CA PHE A 22 -7.60 -4.94 -1.32
C PHE A 22 -7.61 -4.46 0.13
N ALA A 23 -8.24 -5.22 1.04
CA ALA A 23 -8.26 -4.89 2.45
C ALA A 23 -6.86 -4.86 3.06
N ASP A 24 -5.97 -5.75 2.61
CA ASP A 24 -4.60 -5.79 3.09
C ASP A 24 -3.80 -4.57 2.63
N LEU A 25 -3.98 -4.16 1.37
CA LEU A 25 -3.32 -2.96 0.87
C LEU A 25 -3.78 -1.73 1.63
N ARG A 26 -5.09 -1.64 1.91
CA ARG A 26 -5.63 -0.55 2.72
C ARG A 26 -5.06 -0.55 4.13
N ALA A 27 -4.96 -1.73 4.73
CA ALA A 27 -4.41 -1.86 6.09
C ALA A 27 -2.97 -1.34 6.17
N VAL A 28 -2.16 -1.64 5.15
CA VAL A 28 -0.79 -1.16 5.08
C VAL A 28 -0.76 0.36 4.95
N LEU A 29 -1.58 0.93 4.07
CA LEU A 29 -1.63 2.39 3.88
C LEU A 29 -2.10 3.10 5.15
N ASP A 30 -3.12 2.56 5.83
CA ASP A 30 -3.60 3.12 7.07
C ASP A 30 -2.50 3.10 8.14
N ARG A 31 -1.78 1.97 8.24
CA ARG A 31 -0.73 1.82 9.25
C ARG A 31 0.45 2.75 8.96
N LEU A 32 0.71 3.05 7.69
CA LEU A 32 1.77 3.99 7.31
C LEU A 32 1.41 5.45 7.56
N GLY A 33 0.17 5.71 7.97
CA GLY A 33 -0.25 7.05 8.32
C GLY A 33 -0.91 7.83 7.20
N PHE A 34 -1.31 7.17 6.13
CA PHE A 34 -2.04 7.84 5.05
C PHE A 34 -3.47 8.15 5.51
N GLN A 35 -3.99 9.26 5.04
CA GLN A 35 -5.38 9.62 5.20
C GLN A 35 -6.16 9.12 3.99
N CYS A 36 -7.37 8.63 4.21
CA CYS A 36 -8.19 8.07 3.16
C CYS A 36 -9.46 8.88 2.97
N ARG A 37 -9.77 9.16 1.71
CA ARG A 37 -11.03 9.76 1.29
C ARG A 37 -11.68 8.78 0.30
N ILE A 38 -12.95 8.45 0.54
CA ILE A 38 -13.66 7.50 -0.32
C ILE A 38 -14.64 8.27 -1.19
N LYS A 39 -14.58 8.03 -2.50
CA LYS A 39 -15.48 8.62 -3.46
C LYS A 39 -15.97 7.53 -4.41
N GLY A 40 -17.21 7.07 -4.20
CA GLY A 40 -17.70 5.89 -4.91
C GLY A 40 -16.91 4.67 -4.55
N ASP A 41 -16.30 4.01 -5.55
CA ASP A 41 -15.41 2.88 -5.34
C ASP A 41 -13.92 3.27 -5.41
N HIS A 42 -13.63 4.58 -5.41
CA HIS A 42 -12.27 5.09 -5.38
C HIS A 42 -11.86 5.39 -3.95
N PHE A 43 -10.75 4.82 -3.54
CA PHE A 43 -10.14 5.03 -2.22
C PHE A 43 -8.89 5.86 -2.44
N ILE A 44 -8.96 7.13 -2.04
CA ILE A 44 -7.93 8.12 -2.33
C ILE A 44 -7.11 8.35 -1.07
N TYR A 45 -5.83 8.03 -1.15
CA TYR A 45 -4.90 8.10 -0.02
C TYR A 45 -3.90 9.22 -0.22
N THR A 46 -3.72 10.02 0.81
CA THR A 46 -2.74 11.11 0.83
C THR A 46 -2.00 11.09 2.16
N LYS A 47 -0.79 11.64 2.16
CA LYS A 47 0.03 11.72 3.36
C LYS A 47 0.91 12.96 3.27
N ASP A 48 1.04 13.67 4.40
CA ASP A 48 1.95 14.81 4.48
C ASP A 48 3.38 14.33 4.20
N GLY A 49 4.09 15.06 3.32
CA GLY A 49 5.43 14.69 2.93
C GLY A 49 5.50 13.76 1.74
N VAL A 50 4.36 13.27 1.26
CA VAL A 50 4.26 12.43 0.06
C VAL A 50 3.48 13.22 -0.98
N GLU A 51 4.14 13.55 -2.10
CA GLU A 51 3.51 14.35 -3.16
C GLU A 51 2.45 13.57 -3.93
N GLU A 52 2.68 12.27 -4.10
CA GLU A 52 1.79 11.44 -4.90
C GLU A 52 0.46 11.22 -4.19
N ILE A 53 -0.60 11.18 -4.98
CA ILE A 53 -1.92 10.79 -4.52
C ILE A 53 -2.15 9.35 -4.97
N ILE A 54 -2.48 8.47 -4.04
CA ILE A 54 -2.72 7.06 -4.34
C ILE A 54 -4.21 6.86 -4.46
N ASN A 55 -4.66 6.46 -5.65
CA ASN A 55 -6.06 6.19 -5.93
C ASN A 55 -6.21 4.72 -6.25
N ILE A 56 -6.87 3.96 -5.38
CA ILE A 56 -7.02 2.51 -5.55
C ILE A 56 -8.49 2.12 -5.63
N GLN A 57 -8.75 1.09 -6.45
CA GLN A 57 -10.08 0.50 -6.63
C GLN A 57 -9.97 -1.00 -6.49
N PRO A 58 -10.94 -1.67 -5.85
CA PRO A 58 -10.93 -3.13 -5.78
C PRO A 58 -11.35 -3.75 -7.11
N VAL A 59 -10.81 -4.94 -7.39
CA VAL A 59 -11.30 -5.85 -8.41
C VAL A 59 -11.72 -7.10 -7.69
N GLY A 60 -13.03 -7.27 -7.46
CA GLY A 60 -13.48 -8.27 -6.51
C GLY A 60 -12.95 -7.91 -5.13
N ASN A 61 -12.22 -8.85 -4.51
CA ASN A 61 -11.61 -8.60 -3.20
C ASN A 61 -10.11 -8.29 -3.30
N LYS A 62 -9.59 -8.07 -4.50
CA LYS A 62 -8.14 -7.89 -4.70
C LYS A 62 -7.80 -6.49 -5.17
N ALA A 63 -6.58 -6.08 -4.88
CA ALA A 63 -6.00 -4.86 -5.42
C ALA A 63 -5.50 -5.13 -6.84
N LYS A 64 -5.49 -4.10 -7.67
CA LYS A 64 -4.92 -4.22 -9.01
C LYS A 64 -3.39 -4.26 -8.91
N PRO A 65 -2.73 -5.14 -9.67
CA PRO A 65 -1.27 -5.28 -9.56
C PRO A 65 -0.50 -3.98 -9.73
N TYR A 66 -0.91 -3.10 -10.65
CA TYR A 66 -0.20 -1.86 -10.86
C TYR A 66 -0.35 -0.91 -9.67
N GLN A 67 -1.45 -1.02 -8.92
CA GLN A 67 -1.64 -0.22 -7.71
C GLN A 67 -0.72 -0.71 -6.59
N VAL A 68 -0.55 -2.02 -6.46
CA VAL A 68 0.41 -2.58 -5.51
C VAL A 68 1.81 -2.09 -5.83
N LYS A 69 2.18 -2.09 -7.10
CA LYS A 69 3.48 -1.59 -7.55
C LYS A 69 3.64 -0.09 -7.23
N GLN A 70 2.61 0.70 -7.44
CA GLN A 70 2.65 2.13 -7.13
C GLN A 70 2.89 2.35 -5.64
N VAL A 71 2.17 1.63 -4.79
CA VAL A 71 2.32 1.74 -3.34
C VAL A 71 3.74 1.34 -2.94
N ARG A 72 4.27 0.23 -3.48
CA ARG A 72 5.64 -0.19 -3.21
C ARG A 72 6.65 0.89 -3.57
N ASN A 73 6.51 1.47 -4.75
CA ASN A 73 7.46 2.50 -5.20
C ASN A 73 7.42 3.73 -4.29
N ILE A 74 6.25 4.10 -3.79
CA ILE A 74 6.10 5.22 -2.87
C ILE A 74 6.72 4.89 -1.51
N ILE A 75 6.48 3.68 -1.00
CA ILE A 75 7.10 3.24 0.25
C ILE A 75 8.62 3.32 0.15
N LEU A 76 9.18 2.84 -0.95
CA LEU A 76 10.63 2.85 -1.15
C LEU A 76 11.16 4.27 -1.33
N LYS A 77 10.47 5.08 -2.12
CA LYS A 77 10.91 6.46 -2.40
C LYS A 77 11.01 7.30 -1.13
N TYR A 78 10.03 7.17 -0.24
CA TYR A 78 9.95 7.98 0.97
C TYR A 78 10.40 7.21 2.22
N GLN A 79 10.89 5.98 2.06
CA GLN A 79 11.37 5.14 3.17
C GLN A 79 10.33 4.97 4.27
N LEU A 80 9.08 4.74 3.88
CA LEU A 80 7.97 4.66 4.82
C LEU A 80 7.94 3.36 5.62
N GLY A 81 8.63 2.32 5.16
CA GLY A 81 8.68 1.03 5.84
C GLY A 81 9.57 1.01 7.08
N GLY A 82 10.28 2.09 7.36
CA GLY A 82 11.13 2.17 8.52
C GLY A 82 12.22 1.10 8.53
N ASP A 83 12.40 0.47 9.67
CA ASP A 83 13.51 -0.48 9.87
C ASP A 83 13.45 -1.69 8.95
N LEU A 84 12.29 -2.00 8.37
CA LEU A 84 12.19 -3.13 7.46
C LEU A 84 12.99 -2.95 6.18
N HIS A 85 13.30 -1.73 5.82
CA HIS A 85 14.13 -1.43 4.65
C HIS A 85 15.61 -1.68 4.89
N GLU A 86 16.02 -1.71 6.13
CA GLU A 86 17.42 -1.79 6.50
C GLU A 86 17.91 -3.22 6.74
N VAL A 87 17.01 -4.14 6.69
CA VAL A 87 17.30 -5.54 7.01
C VAL A 87 17.74 -6.34 5.80
#